data_b21c2e8c78536cafac11763bb4783091
#
_entry.id   b21c2e8c78536cafac11763bb4783091
#
_cell.length_a   1.000
_cell.length_b   1.000
_cell.length_c   1.000
_cell.angle_alpha   90.00
_cell.angle_beta   90.00
_cell.angle_gamma   90.00
#
_symmetry.space_group_name_H-M   'P 1'
#
loop_
_entity.id
_entity.type
_entity.pdbx_description
1 polymer ?
#
loop_
_entity_poly.entity_id
_entity_poly.type
_entity_poly.pdbx_seq_one_letter_code
_entity_poly.pdbx_strand_id
1 'polypeptide(L)'
;MSSEGEFRMYAPTTLCSGRRATYALLIAAVATFLMMLLNMSTSPSARADGPGEGTPWVVTLGDSYISGEAGRWAGNTNESSSKTDALGASAYYDNSGHTAELISGCHRSQSAEAYIGGGVNGENLACSGAKTSSFTSEEHFKPGLDFYNSGGHEGQALMLEKFAKTHNVKLVPISIGGNNFNFASIVQTCIEDFLLTPEWWPSYCSEEESVTKNFTPANVATQQAAIKGAILNVAKAMTNAGYSSTQYTILMQNYPSPIPNGEGFRYAQKGYTRQEVGGCGFWNHDANEANATMLPTISSAVFKGAEEASLSNVKTMNISSAFNGRRLCEKGVGLLEEEGLSTWKATGAVNKSEWINQVRTVTGLFPPYEIQEDLHPNYWAQLALRNCVTQAYNAGTPKGGTCTISGEGLNTAGEPNMTLK
;
A
#
# COMPACT_ATOMS: atom_id res chain seq x y z
N MET A 1 15.27 -60.16 66.25
CA MET A 1 16.30 -61.21 66.17
C MET A 1 17.40 -60.55 65.34
N SER A 2 18.37 -60.11 66.04
CA SER A 2 19.80 -60.49 66.27
C SER A 2 20.60 -60.28 64.99
N SER A 3 21.77 -59.73 64.95
CA SER A 3 22.79 -59.26 65.91
C SER A 3 23.93 -58.70 65.05
N GLU A 4 24.44 -57.57 65.46
CA GLU A 4 25.80 -57.29 65.87
C GLU A 4 26.96 -57.75 64.98
N GLY A 5 27.92 -56.85 64.81
CA GLY A 5 29.27 -57.10 64.39
C GLY A 5 30.10 -55.87 64.05
N GLU A 6 30.52 -55.15 65.13
CA GLU A 6 31.55 -54.10 65.06
C GLU A 6 32.91 -54.66 64.62
N PHE A 7 33.67 -53.91 63.86
CA PHE A 7 35.14 -53.90 63.96
C PHE A 7 35.73 -52.54 63.52
N ARG A 8 36.34 -51.90 64.52
CA ARG A 8 37.20 -50.69 64.32
C ARG A 8 38.60 -51.13 63.86
N MET A 9 39.21 -50.35 63.05
CA MET A 9 40.65 -50.11 63.12
C MET A 9 41.08 -48.73 62.59
N TYR A 10 42.09 -48.22 63.24
CA TYR A 10 42.69 -46.93 63.37
C TYR A 10 43.37 -46.39 62.10
N ALA A 11 43.47 -45.05 62.09
CA ALA A 11 44.16 -44.18 61.13
C ALA A 11 45.69 -44.34 61.14
N PRO A 12 46.39 -43.75 60.18
CA PRO A 12 47.17 -42.58 60.56
C PRO A 12 47.02 -41.34 59.58
N THR A 13 47.13 -40.21 60.20
CA THR A 13 47.31 -38.86 59.71
C THR A 13 48.56 -38.69 58.89
N THR A 14 48.40 -37.98 57.69
CA THR A 14 49.51 -37.20 57.15
C THR A 14 48.96 -35.83 56.61
N LEU A 15 49.30 -34.81 57.37
CA LEU A 15 49.28 -33.42 56.91
C LEU A 15 50.35 -33.24 55.85
N CYS A 16 49.97 -32.61 54.70
CA CYS A 16 50.68 -31.61 53.94
C CYS A 16 50.20 -31.52 52.45
N SER A 17 49.41 -30.56 52.12
CA SER A 17 49.45 -29.87 50.80
C SER A 17 48.36 -28.79 50.58
N GLY A 18 48.00 -28.07 51.65
CA GLY A 18 46.96 -26.99 51.56
C GLY A 18 47.33 -25.73 50.77
N ARG A 19 48.61 -25.53 50.43
CA ARG A 19 49.03 -24.28 49.78
C ARG A 19 49.08 -24.31 48.25
N ARG A 20 49.16 -25.45 47.60
CA ARG A 20 49.18 -25.54 46.12
C ARG A 20 47.80 -25.55 45.50
N ALA A 21 46.78 -26.04 46.18
CA ALA A 21 45.40 -26.08 45.70
C ALA A 21 44.74 -24.69 45.72
N THR A 22 45.07 -23.85 46.69
CA THR A 22 44.53 -22.45 46.77
C THR A 22 45.06 -21.51 45.68
N TYR A 23 46.31 -21.68 45.25
CA TYR A 23 46.87 -20.87 44.15
C TYR A 23 46.31 -21.31 42.77
N ALA A 24 46.05 -22.59 42.55
CA ALA A 24 45.43 -23.09 41.32
C ALA A 24 43.98 -22.60 41.16
N LEU A 25 43.19 -22.57 42.24
CA LEU A 25 41.83 -22.04 42.25
C LEU A 25 41.76 -20.52 42.04
N LEU A 26 42.72 -19.75 42.59
CA LEU A 26 42.81 -18.32 42.39
C LEU A 26 43.23 -17.98 40.95
N ILE A 27 44.16 -18.71 40.35
CA ILE A 27 44.56 -18.50 38.94
C ILE A 27 43.41 -18.84 37.96
N ALA A 28 42.66 -19.94 38.24
CA ALA A 28 41.50 -20.31 37.45
C ALA A 28 40.37 -19.27 37.57
N ALA A 29 40.11 -18.71 38.74
CA ALA A 29 39.10 -17.66 38.94
C ALA A 29 39.49 -16.34 38.30
N VAL A 30 40.76 -15.94 38.32
CA VAL A 30 41.26 -14.74 37.64
C VAL A 30 41.23 -14.94 36.13
N ALA A 31 41.58 -16.09 35.60
CA ALA A 31 41.52 -16.39 34.16
C ALA A 31 40.06 -16.39 33.63
N THR A 32 39.10 -16.95 34.39
CA THR A 32 37.67 -16.91 34.03
C THR A 32 37.10 -15.49 34.11
N PHE A 33 37.53 -14.68 35.08
CA PHE A 33 37.09 -13.28 35.20
C PHE A 33 37.70 -12.42 34.09
N LEU A 34 38.96 -12.63 33.69
CA LEU A 34 39.56 -11.98 32.53
C LEU A 34 38.91 -12.40 31.21
N MET A 35 38.52 -13.67 31.03
CA MET A 35 37.77 -14.13 29.87
C MET A 35 36.35 -13.55 29.82
N MET A 36 35.66 -13.38 30.97
CA MET A 36 34.39 -12.69 31.03
C MET A 36 34.50 -11.20 30.70
N LEU A 37 35.57 -10.52 31.14
CA LEU A 37 35.82 -9.11 30.80
C LEU A 37 36.20 -8.93 29.32
N LEU A 38 36.90 -9.87 28.70
CA LEU A 38 37.19 -9.84 27.26
C LEU A 38 35.97 -10.11 26.36
N ASN A 39 34.97 -10.86 26.86
CA ASN A 39 33.72 -11.09 26.16
C ASN A 39 32.70 -9.96 26.35
N MET A 40 32.90 -9.03 27.29
CA MET A 40 32.05 -7.86 27.47
C MET A 40 32.39 -6.70 26.52
N SER A 41 33.47 -6.75 25.77
CA SER A 41 33.96 -5.63 24.96
C SER A 41 33.67 -5.68 23.46
N THR A 42 32.83 -6.63 23.00
CA THR A 42 32.47 -6.72 21.57
C THR A 42 30.99 -7.00 21.33
N SER A 43 30.10 -6.55 22.21
CA SER A 43 28.73 -6.33 21.73
C SER A 43 28.80 -5.13 20.81
N PRO A 44 28.54 -5.27 19.50
CA PRO A 44 28.36 -4.09 18.67
C PRO A 44 27.27 -3.27 19.36
N SER A 45 27.60 -2.03 19.70
CA SER A 45 26.59 -1.08 20.15
C SER A 45 25.48 -1.15 19.10
N ALA A 46 24.27 -1.53 19.51
CA ALA A 46 23.11 -1.43 18.63
C ALA A 46 23.07 0.03 18.16
N ARG A 47 23.49 0.27 16.92
CA ARG A 47 23.45 1.59 16.33
C ARG A 47 21.98 1.93 16.25
N ALA A 48 21.55 3.05 16.79
CA ALA A 48 20.18 3.49 16.71
C ALA A 48 19.81 3.63 15.22
N ASP A 49 18.68 3.08 14.82
CA ASP A 49 18.14 3.27 13.49
C ASP A 49 17.92 4.77 13.26
N GLY A 50 18.14 5.22 12.03
CA GLY A 50 18.01 6.64 11.68
C GLY A 50 18.36 6.89 10.22
N PRO A 51 18.61 8.14 9.83
CA PRO A 51 18.89 8.49 8.46
C PRO A 51 20.07 7.70 7.86
N GLY A 52 19.77 6.78 6.93
CA GLY A 52 20.74 5.95 6.23
C GLY A 52 21.31 4.76 7.02
N GLU A 53 20.90 4.53 8.25
CA GLU A 53 21.44 3.49 9.14
C GLU A 53 20.31 2.59 9.66
N GLY A 54 20.59 1.28 9.79
CA GLY A 54 19.66 0.28 10.30
C GLY A 54 18.84 -0.42 9.22
N THR A 55 17.78 -1.11 9.62
CA THR A 55 16.90 -1.86 8.70
C THR A 55 16.23 -0.92 7.70
N PRO A 56 16.26 -1.23 6.39
CA PRO A 56 15.65 -0.37 5.39
C PRO A 56 14.12 -0.37 5.48
N TRP A 57 13.52 0.78 5.16
CA TRP A 57 12.08 1.00 5.13
C TRP A 57 11.61 1.49 3.77
N VAL A 58 10.42 1.00 3.37
CA VAL A 58 9.57 1.59 2.32
C VAL A 58 8.43 2.33 3.02
N VAL A 59 8.23 3.60 2.70
CA VAL A 59 7.19 4.44 3.31
C VAL A 59 6.28 4.97 2.21
N THR A 60 5.02 4.52 2.17
CA THR A 60 4.06 4.95 1.15
C THR A 60 3.29 6.19 1.60
N LEU A 61 3.08 7.11 0.65
CA LEU A 61 2.32 8.34 0.81
C LEU A 61 1.31 8.48 -0.33
N GLY A 62 0.22 9.17 -0.09
CA GLY A 62 -0.73 9.46 -1.16
C GLY A 62 -2.17 9.23 -0.78
N ASP A 63 -2.95 8.80 -1.76
CA ASP A 63 -4.40 8.63 -1.67
C ASP A 63 -4.83 7.15 -1.53
N SER A 64 -6.09 6.87 -1.87
CA SER A 64 -6.72 5.56 -1.70
C SER A 64 -6.06 4.44 -2.49
N TYR A 65 -5.50 4.74 -3.67
CA TYR A 65 -4.91 3.69 -4.52
C TYR A 65 -3.66 3.07 -3.88
N ILE A 66 -2.89 3.86 -3.12
CA ILE A 66 -1.69 3.39 -2.43
C ILE A 66 -1.93 3.12 -0.93
N SER A 67 -3.02 3.66 -0.32
CA SER A 67 -3.37 3.33 1.06
C SER A 67 -3.79 1.87 1.21
N GLY A 68 -4.28 1.26 0.14
CA GLY A 68 -4.81 -0.09 0.15
C GLY A 68 -6.33 -0.14 0.32
N GLU A 69 -7.04 0.94 -0.04
CA GLU A 69 -8.50 0.94 -0.15
C GLU A 69 -8.96 -0.27 -0.96
N ALA A 70 -10.04 -0.94 -0.54
CA ALA A 70 -10.53 -2.20 -1.08
C ALA A 70 -9.58 -3.42 -0.94
N GLY A 71 -8.40 -3.23 -0.38
CA GLY A 71 -7.40 -4.30 -0.19
C GLY A 71 -7.83 -5.44 0.74
N ARG A 72 -8.99 -5.34 1.38
CA ARG A 72 -9.63 -6.43 2.14
C ARG A 72 -10.12 -7.55 1.23
N TRP A 73 -10.63 -7.21 0.03
CA TRP A 73 -11.42 -8.09 -0.82
C TRP A 73 -10.60 -8.67 -1.97
N ALA A 74 -10.68 -9.96 -2.19
CA ALA A 74 -9.96 -10.65 -3.27
C ALA A 74 -10.93 -11.11 -4.37
N GLY A 75 -11.19 -10.22 -5.32
CA GLY A 75 -12.20 -10.40 -6.38
C GLY A 75 -13.57 -9.88 -5.97
N ASN A 76 -14.54 -10.06 -6.86
CA ASN A 76 -15.93 -9.63 -6.70
C ASN A 76 -16.90 -10.82 -6.65
N THR A 77 -18.02 -10.66 -5.95
CA THR A 77 -19.11 -11.66 -5.88
C THR A 77 -20.42 -10.98 -5.52
N ASN A 78 -21.54 -11.45 -6.08
CA ASN A 78 -22.88 -11.05 -5.67
C ASN A 78 -23.50 -12.04 -4.65
N GLU A 79 -22.73 -13.04 -4.25
CA GLU A 79 -23.12 -13.98 -3.20
C GLU A 79 -22.63 -13.48 -1.82
N SER A 80 -22.15 -14.36 -0.95
CA SER A 80 -21.64 -13.96 0.35
C SER A 80 -20.26 -13.28 0.24
N SER A 81 -20.11 -12.11 0.86
CA SER A 81 -18.83 -11.39 0.95
C SER A 81 -17.70 -12.22 1.59
N SER A 82 -18.04 -13.24 2.39
CA SER A 82 -17.04 -14.18 2.95
C SER A 82 -16.26 -14.95 1.88
N LYS A 83 -16.79 -15.02 0.64
CA LYS A 83 -16.09 -15.66 -0.48
C LYS A 83 -14.89 -14.85 -0.99
N THR A 84 -14.91 -13.54 -0.80
CA THR A 84 -13.87 -12.59 -1.24
C THR A 84 -13.08 -11.97 -0.08
N ASP A 85 -13.53 -12.14 1.17
CA ASP A 85 -12.89 -11.54 2.34
C ASP A 85 -11.52 -12.20 2.63
N ALA A 86 -10.44 -11.54 2.22
CA ALA A 86 -9.08 -12.05 2.36
C ALA A 86 -8.43 -11.66 3.70
N LEU A 87 -8.75 -10.49 4.25
CA LEU A 87 -8.08 -9.94 5.44
C LEU A 87 -8.98 -9.79 6.67
N GLY A 88 -10.29 -10.00 6.52
CA GLY A 88 -11.23 -9.88 7.63
C GLY A 88 -11.53 -8.43 8.03
N ALA A 89 -12.29 -8.27 9.11
CA ALA A 89 -12.77 -6.99 9.59
C ALA A 89 -11.66 -6.04 10.06
N SER A 90 -10.48 -6.56 10.37
CA SER A 90 -9.31 -5.77 10.81
C SER A 90 -8.36 -5.38 9.66
N ALA A 91 -8.80 -5.52 8.41
CA ALA A 91 -7.98 -5.26 7.22
C ALA A 91 -7.29 -3.88 7.21
N TYR A 92 -7.96 -2.89 7.80
CA TYR A 92 -7.52 -1.48 7.84
C TYR A 92 -7.04 -1.02 9.21
N TYR A 93 -6.91 -1.92 10.19
CA TYR A 93 -6.44 -1.57 11.53
C TYR A 93 -4.93 -1.40 11.53
N ASP A 94 -4.47 -0.16 11.63
CA ASP A 94 -3.07 0.24 11.50
C ASP A 94 -2.46 0.80 12.80
N ASN A 95 -3.22 0.83 13.92
CA ASN A 95 -2.66 1.15 15.22
C ASN A 95 -1.75 0.01 15.73
N SER A 96 -0.88 0.30 16.68
CA SER A 96 0.09 -0.66 17.24
C SER A 96 -0.55 -1.93 17.81
N GLY A 97 -1.82 -1.89 18.18
CA GLY A 97 -2.58 -3.04 18.69
C GLY A 97 -3.41 -3.76 17.63
N HIS A 98 -3.43 -3.29 16.39
CA HIS A 98 -4.30 -3.78 15.31
C HIS A 98 -5.78 -3.90 15.71
N THR A 99 -6.29 -2.89 16.42
CA THR A 99 -7.67 -2.85 16.95
C THR A 99 -8.52 -1.72 16.37
N ALA A 100 -7.89 -0.75 15.67
CA ALA A 100 -8.56 0.38 15.05
C ALA A 100 -7.67 1.04 14.00
N GLU A 101 -8.25 1.87 13.15
CA GLU A 101 -7.52 2.82 12.32
C GLU A 101 -6.97 3.96 13.17
N LEU A 102 -5.72 4.38 12.93
CA LEU A 102 -5.12 5.55 13.54
C LEU A 102 -5.83 6.84 13.10
N ILE A 103 -6.19 6.89 11.81
CA ILE A 103 -6.99 7.97 11.23
C ILE A 103 -8.17 7.32 10.53
N SER A 104 -9.36 7.55 11.07
CA SER A 104 -10.59 6.95 10.56
C SER A 104 -10.82 7.24 9.08
N GLY A 105 -11.14 6.21 8.31
CA GLY A 105 -11.40 6.30 6.88
C GLY A 105 -10.14 6.53 6.01
N CYS A 106 -8.92 6.33 6.54
CA CYS A 106 -7.72 6.27 5.70
C CYS A 106 -7.55 4.91 5.03
N HIS A 107 -8.15 3.85 5.57
CA HIS A 107 -8.15 2.49 5.04
C HIS A 107 -6.76 2.00 4.61
N ARG A 108 -5.80 2.06 5.53
CA ARG A 108 -4.42 1.57 5.35
C ARG A 108 -4.39 0.05 5.47
N SER A 109 -4.50 -0.62 4.33
CA SER A 109 -4.58 -2.08 4.31
C SER A 109 -3.23 -2.75 4.51
N GLN A 110 -3.25 -3.93 5.15
CA GLN A 110 -2.09 -4.82 5.23
C GLN A 110 -1.67 -5.40 3.87
N SER A 111 -2.55 -5.34 2.85
CA SER A 111 -2.20 -5.72 1.47
C SER A 111 -1.50 -4.61 0.70
N ALA A 112 -1.41 -3.38 1.22
CA ALA A 112 -0.85 -2.21 0.54
C ALA A 112 0.62 -2.37 0.11
N GLU A 113 1.05 -1.50 -0.77
CA GLU A 113 2.33 -1.53 -1.47
C GLU A 113 3.56 -1.33 -0.56
N ALA A 114 3.38 -0.76 0.64
CA ALA A 114 4.47 -0.51 1.59
C ALA A 114 5.19 -1.81 2.01
N TYR A 115 4.48 -2.93 2.07
CA TYR A 115 4.91 -4.15 2.76
C TYR A 115 5.60 -5.14 1.81
N ILE A 116 6.71 -4.74 1.19
CA ILE A 116 7.43 -5.52 0.19
C ILE A 116 8.18 -6.76 0.73
N GLY A 117 8.34 -6.87 2.05
CA GLY A 117 9.03 -8.01 2.67
C GLY A 117 10.53 -8.07 2.38
N GLY A 118 11.11 -9.28 2.39
CA GLY A 118 12.52 -9.48 1.99
C GLY A 118 13.54 -8.79 2.91
N GLY A 119 13.24 -8.61 4.20
CA GLY A 119 14.10 -7.89 5.14
C GLY A 119 13.97 -6.37 5.08
N VAL A 120 12.98 -5.86 4.37
CA VAL A 120 12.61 -4.44 4.29
C VAL A 120 11.31 -4.24 5.05
N ASN A 121 11.27 -3.29 5.95
CA ASN A 121 10.07 -2.92 6.67
C ASN A 121 9.20 -1.98 5.84
N GLY A 122 7.90 -1.94 6.12
CA GLY A 122 6.94 -1.07 5.46
C GLY A 122 6.21 -0.17 6.44
N GLU A 123 5.98 1.09 6.06
CA GLU A 123 5.11 2.02 6.74
C GLU A 123 4.14 2.63 5.74
N ASN A 124 2.87 2.64 6.05
CA ASN A 124 1.83 3.20 5.19
C ASN A 124 1.25 4.47 5.82
N LEU A 125 1.66 5.63 5.32
CA LEU A 125 1.17 6.93 5.76
C LEU A 125 0.08 7.51 4.84
N ALA A 126 -0.24 6.83 3.72
CA ALA A 126 -1.26 7.25 2.77
C ALA A 126 -2.66 7.29 3.41
N CYS A 127 -3.59 7.96 2.77
CA CYS A 127 -4.96 8.05 3.27
C CYS A 127 -5.98 8.10 2.13
N SER A 128 -6.98 7.24 2.19
CA SER A 128 -8.09 7.28 1.23
C SER A 128 -8.74 8.66 1.16
N GLY A 129 -8.99 9.14 -0.06
CA GLY A 129 -9.54 10.46 -0.32
C GLY A 129 -8.54 11.63 -0.23
N ALA A 130 -7.27 11.37 0.13
CA ALA A 130 -6.27 12.43 0.26
C ALA A 130 -6.06 13.22 -1.04
N LYS A 131 -5.80 14.50 -0.89
CA LYS A 131 -5.36 15.45 -1.92
C LYS A 131 -3.93 15.89 -1.61
N THR A 132 -3.35 16.71 -2.47
CA THR A 132 -2.02 17.29 -2.25
C THR A 132 -1.93 18.15 -0.99
N SER A 133 -3.06 18.67 -0.51
CA SER A 133 -3.18 19.43 0.75
C SER A 133 -4.19 18.78 1.69
N SER A 134 -3.92 18.84 2.98
CA SER A 134 -4.82 18.38 4.04
C SER A 134 -6.13 19.18 4.06
N PHE A 135 -7.22 18.49 4.33
CA PHE A 135 -8.53 19.11 4.49
C PHE A 135 -9.41 18.26 5.41
N THR A 136 -10.52 18.82 5.86
CA THR A 136 -11.56 18.08 6.56
C THR A 136 -12.76 17.96 5.63
N SER A 137 -13.17 16.74 5.32
CA SER A 137 -14.47 16.47 4.73
C SER A 137 -15.56 16.57 5.81
N GLU A 138 -16.83 16.45 5.43
CA GLU A 138 -17.93 16.54 6.40
C GLU A 138 -17.81 15.51 7.55
N GLU A 139 -17.16 14.39 7.32
CA GLU A 139 -17.07 13.28 8.26
C GLU A 139 -15.67 13.07 8.84
N HIS A 140 -14.58 13.29 8.07
CA HIS A 140 -13.24 12.90 8.47
C HIS A 140 -12.16 13.88 8.02
N PHE A 141 -11.12 14.04 8.84
CA PHE A 141 -9.89 14.67 8.43
C PHE A 141 -9.15 13.81 7.42
N LYS A 142 -8.72 14.39 6.31
CA LYS A 142 -7.94 13.76 5.25
C LYS A 142 -6.55 14.40 5.17
N PRO A 143 -5.49 13.72 5.67
CA PRO A 143 -4.13 14.22 5.59
C PRO A 143 -3.64 14.25 4.15
N GLY A 144 -3.25 15.43 3.67
CA GLY A 144 -2.57 15.63 2.38
C GLY A 144 -1.05 15.50 2.50
N LEU A 145 -0.34 15.67 1.38
CA LEU A 145 1.13 15.65 1.34
C LEU A 145 1.71 17.03 1.73
N ASP A 146 1.33 17.52 2.90
CA ASP A 146 1.74 18.82 3.42
C ASP A 146 2.22 18.73 4.89
N PHE A 147 2.61 19.87 5.46
CA PHE A 147 3.02 20.02 6.84
C PHE A 147 1.88 20.50 7.74
N TYR A 148 0.64 20.13 7.44
CA TYR A 148 -0.49 20.46 8.29
C TYR A 148 -0.23 19.97 9.72
N ASN A 149 -0.51 20.85 10.71
CA ASN A 149 -0.35 20.54 12.13
C ASN A 149 -1.32 21.40 12.94
N SER A 150 -2.55 20.94 13.11
CA SER A 150 -3.57 21.64 13.86
C SER A 150 -4.64 20.68 14.40
N GLY A 151 -5.20 20.98 15.56
CA GLY A 151 -6.29 20.21 16.13
C GLY A 151 -5.96 18.75 16.44
N GLY A 152 -4.68 18.41 16.63
CA GLY A 152 -4.24 17.02 16.83
C GLY A 152 -4.09 16.22 15.53
N HIS A 153 -4.27 16.86 14.38
CA HIS A 153 -4.12 16.24 13.05
C HIS A 153 -2.85 16.71 12.36
N GLU A 154 -2.26 15.82 11.56
CA GLU A 154 -1.01 16.05 10.84
C GLU A 154 -1.13 15.65 9.38
N GLY A 155 -0.49 16.43 8.50
CA GLY A 155 -0.31 16.06 7.09
C GLY A 155 0.75 14.98 6.90
N GLN A 156 0.68 14.25 5.81
CA GLN A 156 1.56 13.11 5.52
C GLN A 156 3.05 13.49 5.45
N ALA A 157 3.39 14.70 4.97
CA ALA A 157 4.78 15.17 4.96
C ALA A 157 5.34 15.35 6.38
N LEU A 158 4.53 15.86 7.32
CA LEU A 158 4.94 15.97 8.73
C LEU A 158 5.05 14.59 9.39
N MET A 159 4.12 13.66 9.09
CA MET A 159 4.21 12.28 9.58
C MET A 159 5.49 11.60 9.08
N LEU A 160 5.81 11.76 7.79
CA LEU A 160 7.05 11.24 7.19
C LEU A 160 8.29 11.84 7.87
N GLU A 161 8.33 13.16 8.10
CA GLU A 161 9.44 13.80 8.80
C GLU A 161 9.71 13.17 10.17
N LYS A 162 8.63 12.97 10.94
CA LYS A 162 8.73 12.37 12.28
C LYS A 162 9.23 10.93 12.21
N PHE A 163 8.68 10.14 11.31
CA PHE A 163 9.05 8.75 11.12
C PHE A 163 10.50 8.60 10.67
N ALA A 164 10.91 9.37 9.67
CA ALA A 164 12.23 9.27 9.05
C ALA A 164 13.38 9.67 10.01
N LYS A 165 13.14 10.46 11.06
CA LYS A 165 14.16 10.81 12.05
C LYS A 165 14.77 9.60 12.77
N THR A 166 14.02 8.51 12.87
CA THR A 166 14.39 7.31 13.64
C THR A 166 14.38 6.02 12.83
N HIS A 167 14.17 6.10 11.50
CA HIS A 167 14.09 4.93 10.62
C HIS A 167 14.91 5.15 9.35
N ASN A 168 15.48 4.07 8.81
CA ASN A 168 16.28 4.09 7.58
C ASN A 168 15.38 4.02 6.33
N VAL A 169 14.75 5.13 5.96
CA VAL A 169 13.88 5.21 4.80
C VAL A 169 14.70 5.17 3.50
N LYS A 170 14.45 4.19 2.64
CA LYS A 170 15.16 4.01 1.35
C LYS A 170 14.30 4.34 0.15
N LEU A 171 12.99 4.07 0.22
CA LEU A 171 12.06 4.30 -0.88
C LEU A 171 10.78 4.94 -0.35
N VAL A 172 10.32 5.97 -1.04
CA VAL A 172 9.06 6.67 -0.76
C VAL A 172 8.17 6.61 -2.00
N PRO A 173 7.37 5.52 -2.18
CA PRO A 173 6.35 5.46 -3.23
C PRO A 173 5.25 6.47 -2.95
N ILE A 174 4.78 7.16 -4.00
CA ILE A 174 3.73 8.18 -3.91
C ILE A 174 2.72 7.98 -5.04
N SER A 175 1.43 7.90 -4.68
CA SER A 175 0.29 7.99 -5.59
C SER A 175 -0.60 9.12 -5.11
N ILE A 176 -0.65 10.24 -5.83
CA ILE A 176 -1.40 11.44 -5.45
C ILE A 176 -1.83 12.26 -6.66
N GLY A 177 -2.99 12.87 -6.56
CA GLY A 177 -3.50 13.78 -7.58
C GLY A 177 -4.87 13.39 -8.13
N GLY A 178 -5.26 12.12 -8.13
CA GLY A 178 -6.57 11.68 -8.60
C GLY A 178 -7.72 12.45 -7.94
N ASN A 179 -7.68 12.60 -6.62
CA ASN A 179 -8.69 13.34 -5.87
C ASN A 179 -8.63 14.88 -6.10
N ASN A 180 -7.51 15.40 -6.54
CA ASN A 180 -7.41 16.78 -6.96
C ASN A 180 -8.23 17.05 -8.25
N PHE A 181 -8.37 16.04 -9.11
CA PHE A 181 -9.25 16.04 -10.27
C PHE A 181 -10.69 15.62 -9.96
N ASN A 182 -11.07 15.49 -8.68
CA ASN A 182 -12.39 15.09 -8.20
C ASN A 182 -12.84 13.70 -8.70
N PHE A 183 -11.93 12.73 -8.73
CA PHE A 183 -12.17 11.39 -9.27
C PHE A 183 -13.45 10.73 -8.74
N ALA A 184 -13.69 10.77 -7.42
CA ALA A 184 -14.89 10.17 -6.82
C ALA A 184 -16.19 10.79 -7.37
N SER A 185 -16.25 12.13 -7.50
CA SER A 185 -17.43 12.81 -8.05
C SER A 185 -17.64 12.48 -9.53
N ILE A 186 -16.56 12.31 -10.29
CA ILE A 186 -16.66 11.90 -11.71
C ILE A 186 -17.27 10.49 -11.80
N VAL A 187 -16.80 9.56 -11.00
CA VAL A 187 -17.34 8.18 -10.96
C VAL A 187 -18.82 8.19 -10.60
N GLN A 188 -19.19 8.95 -9.55
CA GLN A 188 -20.58 9.07 -9.12
C GLN A 188 -21.46 9.62 -10.28
N THR A 189 -21.08 10.72 -10.90
CA THR A 189 -21.83 11.30 -12.04
C THR A 189 -22.02 10.28 -13.17
N CYS A 190 -20.96 9.51 -13.51
CA CYS A 190 -21.04 8.54 -14.60
C CYS A 190 -21.99 7.37 -14.27
N ILE A 191 -22.00 6.89 -13.03
CA ILE A 191 -22.93 5.85 -12.57
C ILE A 191 -24.38 6.38 -12.57
N GLU A 192 -24.59 7.59 -12.07
CA GLU A 192 -25.92 8.23 -12.07
C GLU A 192 -26.46 8.38 -13.48
N ASP A 193 -25.67 8.87 -14.42
CA ASP A 193 -26.07 9.00 -15.83
C ASP A 193 -26.43 7.65 -16.46
N PHE A 194 -25.66 6.61 -16.18
CA PHE A 194 -25.95 5.27 -16.66
C PHE A 194 -27.27 4.73 -16.10
N LEU A 195 -27.59 4.99 -14.85
CA LEU A 195 -28.80 4.49 -14.18
C LEU A 195 -30.05 5.30 -14.51
N LEU A 196 -29.89 6.61 -14.69
CA LEU A 196 -31.04 7.53 -14.83
C LEU A 196 -31.44 7.79 -16.28
N THR A 197 -30.60 7.43 -17.25
CA THR A 197 -30.89 7.69 -18.67
C THR A 197 -31.00 6.41 -19.49
N PRO A 198 -31.95 6.33 -20.43
CA PRO A 198 -32.15 5.13 -21.24
C PRO A 198 -31.14 5.07 -22.39
N GLU A 199 -30.80 3.85 -22.84
CA GLU A 199 -29.83 3.62 -23.92
C GLU A 199 -30.16 4.38 -25.24
N TRP A 200 -31.43 4.61 -25.51
CA TRP A 200 -31.88 5.34 -26.70
C TRP A 200 -31.79 6.90 -26.56
N TRP A 201 -31.49 7.37 -25.35
CA TRP A 201 -31.21 8.78 -25.03
C TRP A 201 -30.26 8.87 -23.86
N PRO A 202 -29.00 8.43 -24.00
CA PRO A 202 -28.04 8.45 -22.92
C PRO A 202 -27.58 9.87 -22.59
N SER A 203 -27.36 10.16 -21.30
CA SER A 203 -26.49 11.24 -20.86
C SER A 203 -25.10 10.68 -20.69
N TYR A 204 -24.10 11.45 -21.09
CA TYR A 204 -22.70 11.06 -20.94
C TYR A 204 -22.00 11.98 -19.94
N CYS A 205 -21.56 11.43 -18.84
CA CYS A 205 -20.86 12.18 -17.80
C CYS A 205 -19.61 12.89 -18.35
N SER A 206 -18.96 12.30 -19.33
CA SER A 206 -17.78 12.88 -20.00
C SER A 206 -18.07 14.20 -20.73
N GLU A 207 -19.33 14.51 -21.02
CA GLU A 207 -19.77 15.74 -21.66
C GLU A 207 -20.28 16.79 -20.65
N GLU A 208 -20.52 16.40 -19.40
CA GLU A 208 -21.02 17.30 -18.37
C GLU A 208 -19.98 18.29 -17.88
N GLU A 209 -20.41 19.55 -17.63
CA GLU A 209 -19.53 20.59 -17.09
C GLU A 209 -18.96 20.20 -15.71
N SER A 210 -19.74 19.49 -14.89
CA SER A 210 -19.30 18.93 -13.59
C SER A 210 -18.04 18.09 -13.71
N VAL A 211 -17.88 17.38 -14.83
CA VAL A 211 -16.74 16.53 -15.16
C VAL A 211 -15.69 17.28 -15.99
N THR A 212 -16.08 17.90 -17.11
CA THR A 212 -15.15 18.51 -18.06
C THR A 212 -14.34 19.67 -17.49
N LYS A 213 -14.89 20.43 -16.54
CA LYS A 213 -14.18 21.52 -15.85
C LYS A 213 -12.89 21.04 -15.16
N ASN A 214 -12.84 19.77 -14.74
CA ASN A 214 -11.67 19.21 -14.07
C ASN A 214 -10.49 19.01 -15.04
N PHE A 215 -10.74 18.93 -16.33
CA PHE A 215 -9.76 18.66 -17.38
C PHE A 215 -9.44 19.88 -18.25
N THR A 216 -9.92 21.07 -17.89
CA THR A 216 -9.53 22.31 -18.59
C THR A 216 -8.02 22.54 -18.44
N PRO A 217 -7.34 23.14 -19.46
CA PRO A 217 -5.90 23.41 -19.37
C PRO A 217 -5.48 24.18 -18.13
N ALA A 218 -6.30 25.14 -17.68
CA ALA A 218 -6.04 25.92 -16.47
C ALA A 218 -6.09 25.06 -15.20
N ASN A 219 -7.11 24.18 -15.07
CA ASN A 219 -7.19 23.28 -13.92
C ASN A 219 -6.07 22.24 -13.93
N VAL A 220 -5.76 21.65 -15.09
CA VAL A 220 -4.64 20.68 -15.23
C VAL A 220 -3.33 21.32 -14.78
N ALA A 221 -3.03 22.55 -15.21
CA ALA A 221 -1.84 23.28 -14.78
C ALA A 221 -1.83 23.54 -13.26
N THR A 222 -2.98 23.86 -12.68
CA THR A 222 -3.13 24.04 -11.21
C THR A 222 -2.83 22.75 -10.47
N GLN A 223 -3.40 21.62 -10.90
CA GLN A 223 -3.18 20.34 -10.24
C GLN A 223 -1.73 19.83 -10.43
N GLN A 224 -1.13 20.04 -11.59
CA GLN A 224 0.27 19.75 -11.85
C GLN A 224 1.18 20.52 -10.88
N ALA A 225 0.94 21.82 -10.69
CA ALA A 225 1.69 22.63 -9.72
C ALA A 225 1.47 22.17 -8.27
N ALA A 226 0.25 21.74 -7.92
CA ALA A 226 -0.06 21.20 -6.59
C ALA A 226 0.69 19.87 -6.33
N ILE A 227 0.74 18.98 -7.33
CA ILE A 227 1.50 17.71 -7.26
C ILE A 227 3.00 17.99 -7.10
N LYS A 228 3.56 18.91 -7.89
CA LYS A 228 4.94 19.37 -7.72
C LYS A 228 5.19 19.85 -6.28
N GLY A 229 4.31 20.68 -5.73
CA GLY A 229 4.40 21.17 -4.36
C GLY A 229 4.40 20.05 -3.33
N ALA A 230 3.57 19.03 -3.51
CA ALA A 230 3.52 17.86 -2.65
C ALA A 230 4.83 17.07 -2.65
N ILE A 231 5.44 16.86 -3.84
CA ILE A 231 6.75 16.19 -3.97
C ILE A 231 7.85 16.98 -3.27
N LEU A 232 7.84 18.31 -3.41
CA LEU A 232 8.79 19.18 -2.71
C LEU A 232 8.61 19.15 -1.19
N ASN A 233 7.38 19.01 -0.69
CA ASN A 233 7.11 18.81 0.73
C ASN A 233 7.69 17.49 1.23
N VAL A 234 7.58 16.40 0.48
CA VAL A 234 8.19 15.11 0.82
C VAL A 234 9.72 15.24 0.87
N ALA A 235 10.34 15.87 -0.11
CA ALA A 235 11.79 16.10 -0.10
C ALA A 235 12.23 16.97 1.09
N LYS A 236 11.43 18.00 1.44
CA LYS A 236 11.66 18.84 2.61
C LYS A 236 11.55 18.04 3.92
N ALA A 237 10.55 17.16 4.03
CA ALA A 237 10.36 16.29 5.19
C ALA A 237 11.60 15.40 5.41
N MET A 238 12.11 14.78 4.35
CA MET A 238 13.33 13.96 4.41
C MET A 238 14.56 14.79 4.79
N THR A 239 14.71 16.00 4.24
CA THR A 239 15.79 16.92 4.61
C THR A 239 15.73 17.32 6.08
N ASN A 240 14.53 17.67 6.57
CA ASN A 240 14.30 18.00 7.99
C ASN A 240 14.58 16.81 8.93
N ALA A 241 14.39 15.59 8.43
CA ALA A 241 14.71 14.36 9.15
C ALA A 241 16.23 14.03 9.12
N GLY A 242 17.03 14.77 8.37
CA GLY A 242 18.49 14.60 8.31
C GLY A 242 19.00 13.79 7.12
N TYR A 243 18.16 13.54 6.10
CA TYR A 243 18.57 12.83 4.88
C TYR A 243 19.17 13.77 3.83
N SER A 244 20.23 13.30 3.17
CA SER A 244 20.63 13.82 1.87
C SER A 244 19.82 13.18 0.74
N SER A 245 19.72 13.83 -0.41
CA SER A 245 19.01 13.30 -1.58
C SER A 245 19.59 12.00 -2.16
N THR A 246 20.79 11.61 -1.75
CA THR A 246 21.44 10.37 -2.18
C THR A 246 21.08 9.16 -1.32
N GLN A 247 20.42 9.35 -0.17
CA GLN A 247 20.14 8.29 0.79
C GLN A 247 18.76 7.64 0.61
N TYR A 248 17.87 8.26 -0.16
CA TYR A 248 16.52 7.77 -0.43
C TYR A 248 16.08 8.08 -1.86
N THR A 249 15.02 7.45 -2.31
CA THR A 249 14.38 7.71 -3.60
C THR A 249 12.88 7.98 -3.41
N ILE A 250 12.36 8.99 -4.08
CA ILE A 250 10.92 9.21 -4.27
C ILE A 250 10.50 8.48 -5.54
N LEU A 251 9.49 7.61 -5.45
CA LEU A 251 8.95 6.87 -6.58
C LEU A 251 7.53 7.35 -6.88
N MET A 252 7.38 8.24 -7.86
CA MET A 252 6.08 8.72 -8.28
C MET A 252 5.41 7.71 -9.19
N GLN A 253 4.21 7.24 -8.84
CA GLN A 253 3.39 6.40 -9.69
C GLN A 253 2.14 7.15 -10.17
N ASN A 254 1.72 6.86 -11.41
CA ASN A 254 0.43 7.29 -11.94
C ASN A 254 -0.69 6.32 -11.51
N TYR A 255 -1.83 6.33 -12.20
CA TYR A 255 -2.98 5.49 -11.87
C TYR A 255 -3.19 4.42 -12.94
N PRO A 256 -3.49 3.17 -12.54
CA PRO A 256 -3.96 2.14 -13.46
C PRO A 256 -5.39 2.43 -13.90
N SER A 257 -5.75 2.03 -15.12
CA SER A 257 -7.14 2.12 -15.56
C SER A 257 -8.00 1.09 -14.82
N PRO A 258 -9.08 1.50 -14.11
CA PRO A 258 -9.92 0.59 -13.37
C PRO A 258 -10.95 -0.16 -14.23
N ILE A 259 -11.30 0.38 -15.42
CA ILE A 259 -12.30 -0.17 -16.34
C ILE A 259 -11.74 -0.32 -17.75
N PRO A 260 -12.23 -1.28 -18.56
CA PRO A 260 -11.84 -1.38 -19.96
C PRO A 260 -12.43 -0.25 -20.82
N ASN A 261 -11.97 -0.15 -22.07
CA ASN A 261 -12.72 0.60 -23.09
C ASN A 261 -14.11 -0.02 -23.30
N GLY A 262 -15.03 0.74 -23.86
CA GLY A 262 -16.42 0.34 -24.05
C GLY A 262 -16.64 -1.05 -24.63
N GLU A 263 -15.87 -1.41 -25.68
CA GLU A 263 -15.93 -2.74 -26.29
C GLU A 263 -15.27 -3.86 -25.45
N GLY A 264 -14.52 -3.49 -24.41
CA GLY A 264 -13.86 -4.43 -23.51
C GLY A 264 -14.76 -4.96 -22.40
N PHE A 265 -15.92 -4.36 -22.13
CA PHE A 265 -16.85 -4.83 -21.13
C PHE A 265 -17.47 -6.18 -21.51
N ARG A 266 -17.58 -7.11 -20.53
CA ARG A 266 -18.26 -8.41 -20.72
C ARG A 266 -19.78 -8.28 -20.72
N TYR A 267 -20.33 -7.24 -20.08
CA TYR A 267 -21.75 -6.94 -20.08
C TYR A 267 -22.09 -5.89 -21.13
N ALA A 268 -23.20 -6.10 -21.87
CA ALA A 268 -23.74 -5.08 -22.76
C ALA A 268 -24.12 -3.84 -21.97
N GLN A 269 -24.03 -2.66 -22.59
CA GLN A 269 -24.55 -1.43 -21.98
C GLN A 269 -26.08 -1.37 -22.00
N LYS A 270 -26.74 -2.22 -22.79
CA LYS A 270 -28.19 -2.32 -22.87
C LYS A 270 -28.77 -2.98 -21.62
N GLY A 271 -29.82 -2.36 -21.07
CA GLY A 271 -30.39 -2.78 -19.79
C GLY A 271 -29.40 -2.48 -18.64
N TYR A 272 -29.80 -2.78 -17.45
CA TYR A 272 -29.02 -2.40 -16.25
C TYR A 272 -28.07 -3.50 -15.74
N THR A 273 -27.94 -4.63 -16.46
CA THR A 273 -27.10 -5.78 -16.05
C THR A 273 -25.66 -5.37 -15.75
N ARG A 274 -25.12 -4.41 -16.52
CA ARG A 274 -23.77 -3.89 -16.30
C ARG A 274 -23.59 -3.32 -14.91
N GLN A 275 -24.59 -2.60 -14.37
CA GLN A 275 -24.55 -2.12 -13.00
C GLN A 275 -25.11 -3.12 -11.99
N GLU A 276 -26.28 -3.70 -12.25
CA GLU A 276 -26.96 -4.57 -11.29
C GLU A 276 -26.20 -5.85 -10.96
N VAL A 277 -25.51 -6.43 -11.94
CA VAL A 277 -24.71 -7.64 -11.78
C VAL A 277 -23.24 -7.32 -11.65
N GLY A 278 -22.70 -6.50 -12.58
CA GLY A 278 -21.28 -6.23 -12.67
C GLY A 278 -20.77 -5.13 -11.74
N GLY A 279 -21.63 -4.21 -11.30
CA GLY A 279 -21.19 -3.04 -10.56
C GLY A 279 -20.29 -2.10 -11.36
N CYS A 280 -20.54 -1.98 -12.66
CA CYS A 280 -19.72 -1.19 -13.58
C CYS A 280 -20.57 -0.40 -14.58
N GLY A 281 -21.59 0.29 -14.07
CA GLY A 281 -22.54 1.08 -14.86
C GLY A 281 -21.92 2.31 -15.50
N PHE A 282 -21.16 2.08 -16.55
CA PHE A 282 -20.57 3.14 -17.38
C PHE A 282 -21.03 2.98 -18.83
N TRP A 283 -21.39 4.09 -19.51
CA TRP A 283 -21.60 4.06 -20.94
C TRP A 283 -20.29 3.74 -21.66
N ASN A 284 -20.35 3.07 -22.83
CA ASN A 284 -19.16 2.81 -23.65
C ASN A 284 -18.44 4.10 -24.03
N HIS A 285 -19.20 5.16 -24.30
CA HIS A 285 -18.65 6.49 -24.59
C HIS A 285 -17.79 7.02 -23.44
N ASP A 286 -18.35 7.03 -22.22
CA ASP A 286 -17.64 7.50 -21.03
C ASP A 286 -16.42 6.66 -20.68
N ALA A 287 -16.51 5.34 -20.81
CA ALA A 287 -15.36 4.45 -20.60
C ALA A 287 -14.24 4.70 -21.63
N ASN A 288 -14.59 5.01 -22.88
CA ASN A 288 -13.62 5.37 -23.89
C ASN A 288 -12.96 6.72 -23.56
N GLU A 289 -13.74 7.74 -23.19
CA GLU A 289 -13.19 9.05 -22.78
C GLU A 289 -12.34 8.96 -21.52
N ALA A 290 -12.75 8.16 -20.54
CA ALA A 290 -11.94 7.92 -19.34
C ALA A 290 -10.54 7.35 -19.69
N ASN A 291 -10.49 6.37 -20.59
CA ASN A 291 -9.23 5.71 -20.98
C ASN A 291 -8.41 6.52 -22.00
N ALA A 292 -9.07 7.27 -22.93
CA ALA A 292 -8.37 8.00 -23.97
C ALA A 292 -7.91 9.40 -23.53
N THR A 293 -8.65 10.03 -22.60
CA THR A 293 -8.46 11.45 -22.26
C THR A 293 -8.23 11.68 -20.78
N MET A 294 -9.15 11.23 -19.89
CA MET A 294 -9.14 11.62 -18.48
C MET A 294 -7.94 11.02 -17.73
N LEU A 295 -7.78 9.70 -17.74
CA LEU A 295 -6.67 9.02 -17.06
C LEU A 295 -5.29 9.39 -17.64
N PRO A 296 -5.11 9.49 -18.97
CA PRO A 296 -3.87 10.02 -19.54
C PRO A 296 -3.57 11.46 -19.11
N THR A 297 -4.56 12.32 -18.96
CA THR A 297 -4.38 13.71 -18.49
C THR A 297 -3.92 13.74 -17.04
N ILE A 298 -4.55 12.97 -16.15
CA ILE A 298 -4.13 12.82 -14.75
C ILE A 298 -2.70 12.28 -14.69
N SER A 299 -2.40 11.20 -15.42
CA SER A 299 -1.06 10.59 -15.47
C SER A 299 0.01 11.58 -15.97
N SER A 300 -0.33 12.38 -16.97
CA SER A 300 0.56 13.43 -17.48
C SER A 300 0.82 14.51 -16.44
N ALA A 301 -0.21 14.95 -15.71
CA ALA A 301 -0.05 15.94 -14.63
C ALA A 301 0.82 15.42 -13.50
N VAL A 302 0.67 14.13 -13.13
CA VAL A 302 1.51 13.47 -12.11
C VAL A 302 2.98 13.45 -12.54
N PHE A 303 3.29 12.97 -13.74
CA PHE A 303 4.65 12.84 -14.19
C PHE A 303 5.32 14.18 -14.52
N LYS A 304 4.58 15.14 -15.08
CA LYS A 304 5.09 16.51 -15.29
C LYS A 304 5.34 17.22 -13.95
N GLY A 305 4.46 17.05 -12.96
CA GLY A 305 4.70 17.57 -11.62
C GLY A 305 5.98 17.00 -11.00
N ALA A 306 6.25 15.70 -11.22
CA ALA A 306 7.48 15.05 -10.78
C ALA A 306 8.72 15.58 -11.52
N GLU A 307 8.65 15.76 -12.83
CA GLU A 307 9.74 16.33 -13.65
C GLU A 307 10.04 17.76 -13.23
N GLU A 308 9.01 18.60 -13.08
CA GLU A 308 9.16 20.00 -12.68
C GLU A 308 9.66 20.20 -11.25
N ALA A 309 9.52 19.20 -10.36
CA ALA A 309 10.15 19.25 -9.05
C ALA A 309 11.67 19.30 -9.15
N SER A 310 12.25 18.85 -10.27
CA SER A 310 13.69 18.93 -10.61
C SER A 310 14.60 18.33 -9.55
N LEU A 311 14.18 17.23 -8.92
CA LEU A 311 14.92 16.52 -7.89
C LEU A 311 15.62 15.29 -8.51
N SER A 312 16.91 15.13 -8.26
CA SER A 312 17.72 14.05 -8.84
C SER A 312 17.35 12.64 -8.36
N ASN A 313 16.72 12.55 -7.19
CA ASN A 313 16.29 11.31 -6.56
C ASN A 313 14.80 10.98 -6.75
N VAL A 314 14.12 11.64 -7.69
CA VAL A 314 12.76 11.25 -8.13
C VAL A 314 12.88 10.28 -9.29
N LYS A 315 12.12 9.19 -9.20
CA LYS A 315 11.89 8.21 -10.27
C LYS A 315 10.40 8.10 -10.52
N THR A 316 10.02 7.67 -11.72
CA THR A 316 8.61 7.44 -12.08
C THR A 316 8.35 5.96 -12.31
N MET A 317 7.19 5.49 -11.88
CA MET A 317 6.69 4.15 -12.15
C MET A 317 5.34 4.27 -12.87
N ASN A 318 5.31 3.87 -14.14
CA ASN A 318 4.10 3.85 -14.94
C ASN A 318 3.34 2.54 -14.68
N ILE A 319 2.15 2.65 -14.09
CA ILE A 319 1.25 1.52 -13.81
C ILE A 319 -0.07 1.60 -14.59
N SER A 320 -0.19 2.49 -15.58
CA SER A 320 -1.45 2.73 -16.31
C SER A 320 -2.05 1.46 -16.92
N SER A 321 -1.22 0.50 -17.30
CA SER A 321 -1.64 -0.78 -17.88
C SER A 321 -1.45 -1.98 -16.93
N ALA A 322 -1.15 -1.74 -15.64
CA ALA A 322 -0.87 -2.80 -14.68
C ALA A 322 -2.03 -3.78 -14.47
N PHE A 323 -3.27 -3.37 -14.75
CA PHE A 323 -4.47 -4.20 -14.56
C PHE A 323 -5.14 -4.63 -15.87
N ASN A 324 -4.52 -4.41 -17.01
CA ASN A 324 -5.08 -4.83 -18.30
C ASN A 324 -5.37 -6.33 -18.30
N GLY A 325 -6.59 -6.71 -18.66
CA GLY A 325 -7.08 -8.09 -18.59
C GLY A 325 -7.60 -8.53 -17.21
N ARG A 326 -7.65 -7.60 -16.21
CA ARG A 326 -8.11 -7.86 -14.85
C ARG A 326 -9.01 -6.74 -14.30
N ARG A 327 -9.38 -5.77 -15.15
CA ARG A 327 -10.16 -4.59 -14.75
C ARG A 327 -11.61 -4.97 -14.42
N LEU A 328 -12.32 -4.08 -13.79
CA LEU A 328 -13.72 -4.26 -13.47
C LEU A 328 -14.55 -4.51 -14.74
N CYS A 329 -15.35 -5.57 -14.74
CA CYS A 329 -16.20 -6.02 -15.85
C CYS A 329 -15.46 -6.27 -17.18
N GLU A 330 -14.16 -6.45 -17.18
CA GLU A 330 -13.40 -6.72 -18.39
C GLU A 330 -13.67 -8.13 -18.92
N LYS A 331 -13.71 -8.31 -20.24
CA LYS A 331 -13.80 -9.62 -20.87
C LYS A 331 -12.61 -10.49 -20.47
N GLY A 332 -12.87 -11.75 -20.12
CA GLY A 332 -11.84 -12.72 -19.71
C GLY A 332 -11.64 -12.85 -18.20
N VAL A 333 -12.32 -12.01 -17.41
CA VAL A 333 -12.44 -12.14 -15.95
C VAL A 333 -13.87 -11.90 -15.52
N GLY A 334 -14.23 -12.32 -14.30
CA GLY A 334 -15.60 -12.22 -13.83
C GLY A 334 -15.75 -12.22 -12.32
N LEU A 335 -17.01 -12.25 -11.90
CA LEU A 335 -17.37 -12.55 -10.52
C LEU A 335 -16.96 -13.99 -10.19
N LEU A 336 -16.71 -14.31 -8.92
CA LEU A 336 -16.30 -15.65 -8.53
C LEU A 336 -17.29 -16.72 -9.02
N GLU A 337 -18.58 -16.47 -8.88
CA GLU A 337 -19.65 -17.39 -9.33
C GLU A 337 -19.71 -17.54 -10.85
N GLU A 338 -19.45 -16.49 -11.63
CA GLU A 338 -19.39 -16.54 -13.09
C GLU A 338 -18.25 -17.41 -13.58
N GLU A 339 -17.12 -17.40 -12.88
CA GLU A 339 -15.90 -18.16 -13.19
C GLU A 339 -15.89 -19.56 -12.54
N GLY A 340 -16.97 -19.95 -11.87
CA GLY A 340 -17.08 -21.23 -11.17
C GLY A 340 -16.14 -21.39 -9.97
N LEU A 341 -15.74 -20.27 -9.36
CA LEU A 341 -14.84 -20.24 -8.22
C LEU A 341 -15.63 -20.26 -6.90
N SER A 342 -15.28 -21.18 -6.02
CA SER A 342 -15.96 -21.29 -4.72
C SER A 342 -15.58 -20.15 -3.77
N THR A 343 -14.33 -19.70 -3.81
CA THR A 343 -13.80 -18.58 -3.02
C THR A 343 -12.58 -17.99 -3.72
N TRP A 344 -12.08 -16.87 -3.20
CA TRP A 344 -10.84 -16.24 -3.66
C TRP A 344 -9.59 -17.14 -3.56
N LYS A 345 -9.64 -18.20 -2.72
CA LYS A 345 -8.55 -19.19 -2.55
C LYS A 345 -8.57 -20.30 -3.59
N ALA A 346 -9.63 -20.37 -4.41
CA ALA A 346 -9.73 -21.42 -5.45
C ALA A 346 -8.58 -21.29 -6.45
N THR A 347 -8.15 -22.43 -6.98
CA THR A 347 -7.08 -22.47 -7.98
C THR A 347 -7.43 -21.62 -9.18
N GLY A 348 -6.55 -20.70 -9.53
CA GLY A 348 -6.74 -19.76 -10.64
C GLY A 348 -7.57 -18.53 -10.32
N ALA A 349 -8.06 -18.35 -9.08
CA ALA A 349 -8.87 -17.18 -8.72
C ALA A 349 -8.18 -15.85 -9.06
N VAL A 350 -6.89 -15.70 -8.79
CA VAL A 350 -6.11 -14.52 -9.16
C VAL A 350 -6.14 -14.18 -10.65
N ASN A 351 -6.26 -15.19 -11.52
CA ASN A 351 -6.26 -15.00 -12.98
C ASN A 351 -7.66 -14.80 -13.57
N LYS A 352 -8.68 -15.26 -12.87
CA LYS A 352 -10.05 -15.29 -13.36
C LYS A 352 -10.95 -14.25 -12.72
N SER A 353 -10.60 -13.75 -11.54
CA SER A 353 -11.37 -12.70 -10.88
C SER A 353 -10.88 -11.30 -11.27
N GLU A 354 -11.77 -10.34 -11.13
CA GLU A 354 -11.47 -8.92 -11.29
C GLU A 354 -10.53 -8.43 -10.17
N TRP A 355 -9.67 -7.47 -10.50
CA TRP A 355 -8.74 -6.86 -9.55
C TRP A 355 -9.21 -5.48 -9.05
N ILE A 356 -10.35 -5.03 -9.50
CA ILE A 356 -10.99 -3.78 -9.10
C ILE A 356 -12.35 -4.11 -8.47
N ASN A 357 -12.63 -3.51 -7.32
CA ASN A 357 -13.92 -3.68 -6.65
C ASN A 357 -15.06 -3.14 -7.49
N GLN A 358 -16.17 -3.90 -7.50
CA GLN A 358 -17.42 -3.47 -8.15
C GLN A 358 -18.05 -2.28 -7.42
N VAL A 359 -18.67 -1.38 -8.18
CA VAL A 359 -19.44 -0.27 -7.63
C VAL A 359 -20.79 -0.78 -7.17
N ARG A 360 -21.06 -0.68 -5.88
CA ARG A 360 -22.31 -1.09 -5.28
C ARG A 360 -23.22 0.12 -5.06
N THR A 361 -24.28 0.22 -5.86
CA THR A 361 -25.30 1.23 -5.63
C THR A 361 -26.23 0.76 -4.52
N VAL A 362 -26.24 1.48 -3.40
CA VAL A 362 -27.17 1.20 -2.31
C VAL A 362 -28.58 1.60 -2.73
N THR A 363 -29.38 0.63 -3.14
CA THR A 363 -30.83 0.79 -3.24
C THR A 363 -31.42 0.74 -1.83
N GLY A 364 -31.47 1.86 -1.13
CA GLY A 364 -32.24 2.02 0.09
C GLY A 364 -31.48 2.18 1.39
N LEU A 365 -31.76 3.26 2.06
CA LEU A 365 -31.85 3.52 3.52
C LEU A 365 -30.67 3.27 4.47
N PHE A 366 -29.56 2.63 4.12
CA PHE A 366 -28.43 2.46 5.04
C PHE A 366 -27.06 2.53 4.32
N PRO A 367 -26.03 2.89 5.05
CA PRO A 367 -25.06 3.89 4.65
C PRO A 367 -23.76 3.36 4.05
N PRO A 368 -22.86 4.29 3.78
CA PRO A 368 -21.88 4.45 2.71
C PRO A 368 -20.59 3.64 2.85
N TYR A 369 -20.53 2.56 3.63
CA TYR A 369 -19.28 1.80 3.83
C TYR A 369 -18.75 1.13 2.55
N GLU A 370 -19.65 0.82 1.63
CA GLU A 370 -19.30 0.14 0.40
C GLU A 370 -18.87 1.10 -0.70
N ILE A 371 -19.34 2.36 -0.67
CA ILE A 371 -19.02 3.38 -1.68
C ILE A 371 -17.55 3.80 -1.62
N GLN A 372 -16.93 3.84 -0.45
CA GLN A 372 -15.54 4.23 -0.32
C GLN A 372 -14.60 3.22 -0.98
N GLU A 373 -14.87 1.92 -0.89
CA GLU A 373 -14.08 0.84 -1.50
C GLU A 373 -14.38 0.63 -3.00
N ASP A 374 -15.44 1.25 -3.53
CA ASP A 374 -15.87 1.08 -4.92
C ASP A 374 -14.82 1.60 -5.91
N LEU A 375 -14.63 0.86 -7.02
CA LEU A 375 -13.70 1.18 -8.09
C LEU A 375 -12.22 1.29 -7.65
N HIS A 376 -11.86 0.70 -6.52
CA HIS A 376 -10.50 0.66 -6.01
C HIS A 376 -9.80 -0.68 -6.26
N PRO A 377 -8.46 -0.67 -6.31
CA PRO A 377 -7.65 -1.88 -6.40
C PRO A 377 -7.91 -2.81 -5.22
N ASN A 378 -8.42 -4.00 -5.48
CA ASN A 378 -8.67 -4.99 -4.46
C ASN A 378 -7.40 -5.72 -3.98
N TYR A 379 -7.53 -6.75 -3.14
CA TYR A 379 -6.41 -7.51 -2.59
C TYR A 379 -5.39 -7.97 -3.65
N TRP A 380 -5.87 -8.54 -4.77
CA TRP A 380 -4.99 -9.00 -5.83
C TRP A 380 -4.25 -7.85 -6.52
N ALA A 381 -4.95 -6.76 -6.78
CA ALA A 381 -4.37 -5.56 -7.38
C ALA A 381 -3.35 -4.90 -6.45
N GLN A 382 -3.64 -4.81 -5.15
CA GLN A 382 -2.69 -4.28 -4.16
C GLN A 382 -1.41 -5.12 -4.10
N LEU A 383 -1.53 -6.45 -4.09
CA LEU A 383 -0.36 -7.34 -4.15
C LEU A 383 0.39 -7.24 -5.47
N ALA A 384 -0.30 -7.03 -6.60
CA ALA A 384 0.35 -6.80 -7.89
C ALA A 384 1.18 -5.51 -7.88
N LEU A 385 0.64 -4.42 -7.35
CA LEU A 385 1.38 -3.16 -7.20
C LEU A 385 2.52 -3.28 -6.18
N ARG A 386 2.33 -4.03 -5.09
CA ARG A 386 3.40 -4.37 -4.16
C ARG A 386 4.57 -5.06 -4.85
N ASN A 387 4.30 -6.03 -5.75
CA ASN A 387 5.33 -6.67 -6.56
C ASN A 387 6.07 -5.67 -7.46
N CYS A 388 5.34 -4.70 -8.05
CA CYS A 388 5.96 -3.60 -8.81
C CYS A 388 6.91 -2.77 -7.94
N VAL A 389 6.49 -2.40 -6.72
CA VAL A 389 7.32 -1.65 -5.76
C VAL A 389 8.51 -2.48 -5.30
N THR A 390 8.35 -3.79 -5.09
CA THR A 390 9.47 -4.70 -4.77
C THR A 390 10.55 -4.66 -5.86
N GLN A 391 10.14 -4.72 -7.12
CA GLN A 391 11.06 -4.63 -8.26
C GLN A 391 11.65 -3.21 -8.41
N ALA A 392 10.88 -2.17 -8.09
CA ALA A 392 11.35 -0.79 -8.08
C ALA A 392 12.37 -0.53 -6.95
N TYR A 393 12.19 -1.14 -5.79
CA TYR A 393 13.17 -1.10 -4.69
C TYR A 393 14.52 -1.71 -5.08
N ASN A 394 14.51 -2.75 -5.92
CA ASN A 394 15.69 -3.31 -6.60
C ASN A 394 16.86 -3.57 -5.64
N ALA A 395 16.61 -4.31 -4.57
CA ALA A 395 17.60 -4.65 -3.54
C ALA A 395 18.35 -3.43 -2.98
N GLY A 396 17.67 -2.30 -2.78
CA GLY A 396 18.24 -1.08 -2.22
C GLY A 396 18.88 -0.12 -3.22
N THR A 397 18.75 -0.39 -4.52
CA THR A 397 19.14 0.51 -5.61
C THR A 397 17.91 0.89 -6.45
N PRO A 398 17.05 1.78 -5.95
CA PRO A 398 15.74 2.01 -6.54
C PRO A 398 15.79 2.48 -8.00
N LYS A 399 14.84 1.97 -8.80
CA LYS A 399 14.65 2.31 -10.21
C LYS A 399 13.20 2.64 -10.53
N GLY A 400 12.98 3.40 -11.58
CA GLY A 400 11.68 3.61 -12.21
C GLY A 400 11.44 2.57 -13.32
N GLY A 401 10.32 2.74 -14.03
CA GLY A 401 9.98 1.91 -15.17
C GLY A 401 8.48 1.81 -15.41
N THR A 402 8.07 0.88 -16.29
CA THR A 402 6.68 0.54 -16.55
C THR A 402 6.38 -0.85 -15.99
N CYS A 403 5.37 -0.96 -15.12
CA CYS A 403 4.96 -2.22 -14.51
C CYS A 403 3.72 -2.79 -15.19
N THR A 404 3.81 -4.05 -15.58
CA THR A 404 2.74 -4.78 -16.28
C THR A 404 2.66 -6.23 -15.79
N ILE A 405 1.52 -6.90 -16.03
CA ILE A 405 1.38 -8.35 -15.81
C ILE A 405 2.39 -9.08 -16.70
N SER A 406 3.16 -10.00 -16.13
CA SER A 406 4.16 -10.80 -16.85
C SER A 406 3.76 -12.25 -17.08
N GLY A 407 2.69 -12.72 -16.44
CA GLY A 407 2.22 -14.09 -16.56
C GLY A 407 1.07 -14.39 -15.62
N GLU A 408 0.58 -15.62 -15.66
CA GLU A 408 -0.47 -16.09 -14.76
C GLU A 408 0.10 -16.58 -13.42
N GLY A 409 -0.78 -16.65 -12.42
CA GLY A 409 -0.49 -17.18 -11.09
C GLY A 409 0.25 -16.20 -10.18
N LEU A 410 0.84 -16.76 -9.14
CA LEU A 410 1.51 -16.02 -8.06
C LEU A 410 3.01 -16.34 -8.07
N ASN A 411 3.81 -15.36 -7.66
CA ASN A 411 5.22 -15.54 -7.36
C ASN A 411 5.42 -16.28 -6.00
N THR A 412 6.65 -16.46 -5.60
CA THR A 412 7.01 -17.14 -4.33
C THR A 412 6.59 -16.36 -3.08
N ALA A 413 6.29 -15.08 -3.20
CA ALA A 413 5.77 -14.24 -2.13
C ALA A 413 4.22 -14.26 -2.06
N GLY A 414 3.55 -15.00 -2.97
CA GLY A 414 2.09 -15.05 -3.04
C GLY A 414 1.46 -13.85 -3.73
N GLU A 415 2.22 -13.12 -4.53
CA GLU A 415 1.78 -11.93 -5.26
C GLU A 415 1.60 -12.27 -6.76
N PRO A 416 0.67 -11.60 -7.47
CA PRO A 416 0.55 -11.75 -8.92
C PRO A 416 1.87 -11.50 -9.65
N ASN A 417 2.11 -12.26 -10.72
CA ASN A 417 3.33 -12.13 -11.51
C ASN A 417 3.36 -10.82 -12.30
N MET A 418 4.22 -9.90 -11.90
CA MET A 418 4.42 -8.59 -12.53
C MET A 418 5.84 -8.45 -13.05
N THR A 419 6.06 -7.53 -14.00
CA THR A 419 7.39 -7.14 -14.46
C THR A 419 7.50 -5.62 -14.55
N LEU A 420 8.60 -5.07 -14.02
CA LEU A 420 8.99 -3.66 -14.12
C LEU A 420 10.15 -3.54 -15.13
N LYS A 421 9.87 -2.90 -16.27
CA LYS A 421 10.82 -2.65 -17.38
C LYS A 421 11.12 -1.17 -17.55
#